data_ab7cda0774fd40b4d388e09d8f0ee3a9
#
_entry.id   ab7cda0774fd40b4d388e09d8f0ee3a9
#
_cell.length_a   1.000
_cell.length_b   1.000
_cell.length_c   1.000
_cell.angle_alpha   90.00
_cell.angle_beta   90.00
_cell.angle_gamma   90.00
#
_symmetry.space_group_name_H-M   'P 1'
#
loop_
_entity.id
_entity.type
_entity.pdbx_description
1 polymer ?
#
loop_
_entity_poly.entity_id
_entity_poly.type
_entity_poly.pdbx_seq_one_letter_code
_entity_poly.pdbx_strand_id
1 'polypeptide(L)'
;MFPHHIPVERVRAIQVAGDVSIQTINIIGGSGGGTGPGGMGGGYPVGGMGGGYPGGGMGGGCPDGTGGGKGGYPGGPGGNMAGGFPGSHLPGMGGQPVYNPTVPYYAMIPGGMCPKRTIIIRGMVPYAAKRMGFNLVVSRSRDIAFHMNPRVKEGVVVRNTRIAEKWGKEERELTTNPFVEGQYFDMSIRCGNQRFKVFVNGQHLFDFSHRISFNEIDKLEIEGEVQISYIHF
;
A
#
# COMPACT_ATOMS: atom_id res chain seq x y z
N MET A 1 -2.45 18.98 21.76
CA MET A 1 -3.78 18.34 21.68
C MET A 1 -4.80 19.46 21.74
N PHE A 2 -5.63 19.62 20.70
CA PHE A 2 -6.68 20.65 20.72
C PHE A 2 -7.88 20.12 21.49
N PRO A 3 -8.45 20.89 22.45
CA PRO A 3 -9.64 20.48 23.16
C PRO A 3 -10.84 20.45 22.21
N HIS A 4 -11.64 19.40 22.28
CA HIS A 4 -12.88 19.31 21.52
C HIS A 4 -13.95 20.22 22.15
N HIS A 5 -14.45 21.21 21.42
CA HIS A 5 -15.57 22.06 21.85
C HIS A 5 -16.94 21.41 21.58
N ILE A 6 -16.96 20.42 20.68
CA ILE A 6 -18.16 19.63 20.36
C ILE A 6 -17.80 18.16 20.56
N PRO A 7 -18.65 17.37 21.23
CA PRO A 7 -18.45 15.93 21.36
C PRO A 7 -18.27 15.29 19.99
N VAL A 8 -17.26 14.42 19.86
CA VAL A 8 -16.86 13.80 18.58
C VAL A 8 -18.01 13.01 17.94
N GLU A 9 -18.93 12.48 18.76
CA GLU A 9 -20.13 11.74 18.34
C GLU A 9 -21.13 12.61 17.55
N ARG A 10 -21.04 13.92 17.67
CA ARG A 10 -21.88 14.90 16.95
C ARG A 10 -21.27 15.35 15.63
N VAL A 11 -20.02 15.04 15.39
CA VAL A 11 -19.37 15.38 14.11
C VAL A 11 -19.91 14.48 13.00
N ARG A 12 -20.55 15.07 12.00
CA ARG A 12 -21.17 14.37 10.87
C ARG A 12 -20.50 14.64 9.53
N ALA A 13 -19.68 15.69 9.45
CA ALA A 13 -19.04 16.09 8.21
C ALA A 13 -17.69 16.72 8.47
N ILE A 14 -16.80 16.55 7.51
CA ILE A 14 -15.54 17.29 7.41
C ILE A 14 -15.69 18.22 6.22
N GLN A 15 -15.40 19.49 6.41
CA GLN A 15 -15.35 20.48 5.33
C GLN A 15 -13.89 20.91 5.19
N VAL A 16 -13.39 20.83 3.97
CA VAL A 16 -12.07 21.36 3.59
C VAL A 16 -12.30 22.45 2.56
N ALA A 17 -11.75 23.62 2.80
CA ALA A 17 -11.89 24.81 1.94
C ALA A 17 -10.54 25.51 1.82
N GLY A 18 -10.37 26.29 0.73
CA GLY A 18 -9.15 27.04 0.40
C GLY A 18 -8.33 26.34 -0.70
N ASP A 19 -7.19 26.93 -1.02
CA ASP A 19 -6.27 26.43 -2.05
C ASP A 19 -5.46 25.24 -1.53
N VAL A 20 -6.12 24.08 -1.43
CA VAL A 20 -5.51 22.86 -0.92
C VAL A 20 -5.66 21.72 -1.92
N SER A 21 -4.60 20.94 -2.10
CA SER A 21 -4.63 19.68 -2.84
C SER A 21 -4.76 18.53 -1.86
N ILE A 22 -5.91 17.86 -1.89
CA ILE A 22 -6.18 16.71 -1.02
C ILE A 22 -5.97 15.45 -1.83
N GLN A 23 -4.99 14.64 -1.44
CA GLN A 23 -4.74 13.34 -2.06
C GLN A 23 -5.54 12.22 -1.41
N THR A 24 -5.78 12.30 -0.10
CA THR A 24 -6.53 11.26 0.63
C THR A 24 -7.10 11.83 1.93
N ILE A 25 -8.36 11.48 2.21
CA ILE A 25 -8.97 11.67 3.53
C ILE A 25 -9.33 10.29 4.06
N ASN A 26 -8.72 9.88 5.18
CA ASN A 26 -9.08 8.66 5.89
C ASN A 26 -9.77 9.04 7.20
N ILE A 27 -11.03 8.62 7.34
CA ILE A 27 -11.77 8.78 8.60
C ILE A 27 -11.67 7.45 9.32
N ILE A 28 -10.86 7.40 10.36
CA ILE A 28 -10.72 6.24 11.24
C ILE A 28 -11.70 6.45 12.38
N GLY A 29 -12.91 5.84 12.26
CA GLY A 29 -13.95 5.95 13.29
C GLY A 29 -14.01 4.69 14.10
N GLY A 30 -14.12 4.85 15.42
CA GLY A 30 -14.46 3.77 16.31
C GLY A 30 -15.89 3.29 16.05
N SER A 31 -16.12 1.99 16.20
CA SER A 31 -17.42 1.33 16.16
C SER A 31 -18.34 1.89 17.23
N GLY A 32 -19.29 2.75 16.81
CA GLY A 32 -20.44 3.13 17.63
C GLY A 32 -21.66 2.41 17.13
N GLY A 33 -22.07 1.34 17.79
CA GLY A 33 -23.38 0.73 17.60
C GLY A 33 -24.47 1.76 17.98
N GLY A 34 -25.39 1.98 17.05
CA GLY A 34 -26.57 2.81 17.28
C GLY A 34 -27.72 2.27 16.45
N THR A 35 -28.54 1.45 17.10
CA THR A 35 -29.89 1.11 16.67
C THR A 35 -30.79 2.33 16.77
N GLY A 36 -31.54 2.61 15.68
CA GLY A 36 -32.65 3.56 15.72
C GLY A 36 -33.39 3.62 14.40
N PRO A 37 -34.74 3.59 14.41
CA PRO A 37 -35.55 3.27 13.25
C PRO A 37 -36.02 4.49 12.48
N GLY A 38 -36.20 4.30 11.19
CA GLY A 38 -37.27 4.87 10.39
C GLY A 38 -37.13 6.31 9.88
N GLY A 39 -37.36 6.49 8.59
CA GLY A 39 -37.90 7.75 8.12
C GLY A 39 -37.41 8.19 6.71
N MET A 40 -38.12 7.79 5.69
CA MET A 40 -38.58 8.49 4.48
C MET A 40 -37.67 9.48 3.75
N GLY A 41 -37.33 9.20 2.51
CA GLY A 41 -37.89 9.85 1.30
C GLY A 41 -37.18 11.13 0.85
N GLY A 42 -36.63 11.11 -0.32
CA GLY A 42 -36.25 12.29 -1.07
C GLY A 42 -35.30 11.97 -2.20
N GLY A 43 -35.81 11.47 -3.32
CA GLY A 43 -35.07 11.27 -4.54
C GLY A 43 -34.87 12.55 -5.32
N TYR A 44 -33.69 12.70 -5.93
CA TYR A 44 -33.50 13.62 -7.05
C TYR A 44 -32.90 12.83 -8.21
N PRO A 45 -33.42 13.00 -9.43
CA PRO A 45 -32.95 12.31 -10.61
C PRO A 45 -31.72 13.03 -11.18
N VAL A 46 -30.62 12.31 -11.37
CA VAL A 46 -29.53 12.78 -12.22
C VAL A 46 -29.50 11.92 -13.46
N GLY A 47 -29.70 12.59 -14.59
CA GLY A 47 -29.71 12.02 -15.90
C GLY A 47 -28.40 11.38 -16.31
N GLY A 48 -28.50 10.27 -17.01
CA GLY A 48 -27.42 9.51 -17.56
C GLY A 48 -26.82 10.16 -18.80
N MET A 49 -25.54 9.84 -19.02
CA MET A 49 -24.99 9.68 -20.38
C MET A 49 -24.00 8.53 -20.35
N GLY A 50 -24.28 7.56 -21.18
CA GLY A 50 -23.53 6.34 -21.32
C GLY A 50 -22.26 6.51 -22.12
N GLY A 51 -21.31 5.67 -21.82
CA GLY A 51 -20.11 5.43 -22.60
C GLY A 51 -19.55 4.08 -22.19
N GLY A 52 -20.04 3.03 -22.86
CA GLY A 52 -19.58 1.67 -22.63
C GLY A 52 -18.24 1.44 -23.28
N TYR A 53 -17.31 0.81 -22.54
CA TYR A 53 -16.14 0.13 -23.10
C TYR A 53 -16.22 -1.36 -22.73
N PRO A 54 -15.95 -2.27 -23.67
CA PRO A 54 -16.01 -3.70 -23.40
C PRO A 54 -14.87 -4.12 -22.50
N GLY A 55 -15.23 -4.64 -21.33
CA GLY A 55 -14.31 -5.18 -20.36
C GLY A 55 -13.86 -6.58 -20.75
N GLY A 56 -12.59 -6.74 -21.10
CA GLY A 56 -11.93 -8.04 -21.12
C GLY A 56 -11.48 -8.39 -19.71
N GLY A 57 -12.27 -9.20 -18.99
CA GLY A 57 -11.86 -9.75 -17.73
C GLY A 57 -10.83 -10.87 -17.92
N MET A 58 -9.64 -10.72 -17.34
CA MET A 58 -8.77 -11.84 -17.01
C MET A 58 -8.29 -11.65 -15.58
N GLY A 59 -8.93 -12.39 -14.68
CA GLY A 59 -8.50 -12.54 -13.30
C GLY A 59 -7.19 -13.31 -13.26
N GLY A 60 -6.11 -12.64 -12.87
CA GLY A 60 -4.81 -13.26 -12.61
C GLY A 60 -4.51 -13.18 -11.11
N GLY A 61 -5.04 -14.11 -10.34
CA GLY A 61 -4.54 -14.38 -9.00
C GLY A 61 -3.18 -15.04 -9.08
N CYS A 62 -2.31 -14.80 -8.11
CA CYS A 62 -1.08 -15.59 -7.99
C CYS A 62 -1.47 -17.05 -7.80
N PRO A 63 -0.86 -18.01 -8.51
CA PRO A 63 -1.17 -19.42 -8.30
C PRO A 63 -0.66 -19.84 -6.90
N ASP A 64 -1.59 -20.28 -6.04
CA ASP A 64 -1.24 -20.94 -4.81
C ASP A 64 -0.62 -22.29 -5.17
N GLY A 65 0.67 -22.41 -4.93
CA GLY A 65 1.39 -23.66 -5.08
C GLY A 65 1.14 -24.59 -3.92
N THR A 66 0.07 -25.38 -3.95
CA THR A 66 -0.02 -26.63 -3.20
C THR A 66 -0.95 -27.58 -3.95
N GLY A 67 -0.34 -28.65 -4.47
CA GLY A 67 -1.06 -29.76 -5.06
C GLY A 67 -1.59 -30.73 -4.01
N GLY A 68 -2.77 -31.27 -4.30
CA GLY A 68 -3.16 -32.65 -4.00
C GLY A 68 -3.79 -32.93 -2.66
N GLY A 69 -5.04 -33.41 -2.71
CA GLY A 69 -5.67 -34.13 -1.61
C GLY A 69 -7.19 -34.18 -1.72
N LYS A 70 -7.71 -35.24 -2.35
CA LYS A 70 -9.15 -35.58 -2.34
C LYS A 70 -9.62 -35.86 -0.92
N GLY A 71 -10.83 -35.39 -0.55
CA GLY A 71 -11.57 -35.87 0.60
C GLY A 71 -12.80 -35.01 0.87
N GLY A 72 -13.95 -35.41 0.36
CA GLY A 72 -15.23 -34.82 0.65
C GLY A 72 -15.78 -35.26 1.99
N TYR A 73 -16.50 -34.40 2.70
CA TYR A 73 -17.54 -34.71 3.65
C TYR A 73 -18.63 -33.64 3.60
N PRO A 74 -19.91 -34.01 3.75
CA PRO A 74 -21.05 -33.14 3.64
C PRO A 74 -21.51 -32.57 4.98
N GLY A 75 -22.01 -31.35 4.95
CA GLY A 75 -23.15 -30.89 5.72
C GLY A 75 -22.94 -30.45 7.17
N GLY A 76 -23.28 -29.20 7.42
CA GLY A 76 -23.69 -28.70 8.72
C GLY A 76 -23.95 -27.18 8.65
N PRO A 77 -25.18 -26.70 8.99
CA PRO A 77 -25.51 -25.28 8.94
C PRO A 77 -25.09 -24.59 10.25
N GLY A 78 -24.28 -23.58 10.14
CA GLY A 78 -23.92 -22.74 11.29
C GLY A 78 -23.61 -21.35 10.79
N GLY A 79 -24.61 -20.47 10.81
CA GLY A 79 -24.44 -19.08 10.45
C GLY A 79 -23.57 -18.32 11.47
N ASN A 80 -22.67 -17.51 10.95
CA ASN A 80 -22.20 -16.31 11.62
C ASN A 80 -21.91 -15.29 10.53
N MET A 81 -22.86 -14.39 10.33
CA MET A 81 -22.67 -13.20 9.49
C MET A 81 -21.77 -12.22 10.25
N ALA A 82 -20.49 -12.28 10.00
CA ALA A 82 -19.61 -11.14 10.24
C ALA A 82 -19.71 -10.27 8.99
N GLY A 83 -20.42 -9.15 9.10
CA GLY A 83 -20.53 -8.14 8.06
C GLY A 83 -19.16 -7.53 7.75
N GLY A 84 -18.46 -8.10 6.77
CA GLY A 84 -17.27 -7.49 6.19
C GLY A 84 -17.71 -6.35 5.30
N PHE A 85 -17.15 -5.17 5.52
CA PHE A 85 -17.25 -4.05 4.58
C PHE A 85 -16.79 -4.53 3.19
N PRO A 86 -17.42 -4.09 2.09
CA PRO A 86 -16.93 -4.38 0.76
C PRO A 86 -15.55 -3.71 0.61
N GLY A 87 -14.50 -4.45 0.93
CA GLY A 87 -13.14 -4.03 0.70
C GLY A 87 -12.93 -3.88 -0.79
N SER A 88 -12.46 -2.74 -1.21
CA SER A 88 -12.03 -2.48 -2.57
C SER A 88 -10.95 -3.50 -2.94
N HIS A 89 -11.34 -4.58 -3.60
CA HIS A 89 -10.41 -5.54 -4.18
C HIS A 89 -9.75 -4.90 -5.41
N LEU A 90 -8.69 -4.14 -5.16
CA LEU A 90 -7.79 -3.78 -6.25
C LEU A 90 -7.06 -5.06 -6.68
N PRO A 91 -7.09 -5.42 -7.97
CA PRO A 91 -6.42 -6.61 -8.47
C PRO A 91 -4.93 -6.59 -8.10
N GLY A 92 -4.45 -7.64 -7.43
CA GLY A 92 -3.05 -7.77 -7.02
C GLY A 92 -2.70 -7.19 -5.65
N MET A 93 -3.68 -6.74 -4.88
CA MET A 93 -3.51 -6.35 -3.47
C MET A 93 -4.11 -7.44 -2.58
N GLY A 94 -3.38 -7.86 -1.58
CA GLY A 94 -3.81 -8.87 -0.61
C GLY A 94 -3.50 -8.43 0.82
N GLY A 95 -4.38 -8.76 1.75
CA GLY A 95 -4.21 -8.46 3.16
C GLY A 95 -4.92 -7.20 3.63
N GLN A 96 -4.95 -7.00 4.95
CA GLN A 96 -5.52 -5.81 5.58
C GLN A 96 -4.49 -4.66 5.54
N PRO A 97 -4.93 -3.41 5.33
CA PRO A 97 -4.05 -2.25 5.44
C PRO A 97 -3.46 -2.11 6.85
N VAL A 98 -2.23 -1.66 6.93
CA VAL A 98 -1.55 -1.30 8.18
C VAL A 98 -1.51 0.20 8.31
N TYR A 99 -1.98 0.73 9.44
CA TYR A 99 -2.02 2.16 9.70
C TYR A 99 -1.02 2.56 10.77
N ASN A 100 -0.30 3.65 10.53
CA ASN A 100 0.66 4.28 11.44
C ASN A 100 1.64 3.29 12.11
N PRO A 101 2.29 2.39 11.36
CA PRO A 101 3.27 1.49 11.94
C PRO A 101 4.49 2.26 12.43
N THR A 102 5.08 1.77 13.52
CA THR A 102 6.38 2.27 13.98
C THR A 102 7.49 1.87 13.02
N VAL A 103 8.48 2.75 12.83
CA VAL A 103 9.71 2.45 12.09
C VAL A 103 10.83 2.24 13.11
N PRO A 104 11.67 1.19 12.97
CA PRO A 104 11.73 0.25 11.86
C PRO A 104 10.52 -0.70 11.80
N TYR A 105 10.07 -0.98 10.58
CA TYR A 105 8.93 -1.84 10.30
C TYR A 105 9.35 -3.07 9.50
N TYR A 106 8.85 -4.23 9.91
CA TYR A 106 9.13 -5.53 9.27
C TYR A 106 7.84 -6.32 9.15
N ALA A 107 7.50 -6.78 7.96
CA ALA A 107 6.31 -7.60 7.76
C ALA A 107 6.48 -8.60 6.63
N MET A 108 5.88 -9.78 6.79
CA MET A 108 5.73 -10.72 5.71
C MET A 108 4.71 -10.17 4.69
N ILE A 109 5.01 -10.34 3.41
CA ILE A 109 4.10 -10.00 2.32
C ILE A 109 3.16 -11.20 2.14
N PRO A 110 1.85 -11.06 2.37
CA PRO A 110 0.92 -12.18 2.24
C PRO A 110 0.97 -12.81 0.84
N GLY A 111 1.34 -14.10 0.74
CA GLY A 111 1.51 -14.81 -0.53
C GLY A 111 2.74 -14.39 -1.35
N GLY A 112 3.70 -13.67 -0.76
CA GLY A 112 4.94 -13.24 -1.43
C GLY A 112 4.73 -12.23 -2.57
N MET A 113 5.77 -11.89 -3.31
CA MET A 113 5.68 -11.03 -4.49
C MET A 113 5.29 -11.84 -5.74
N CYS A 114 4.44 -11.24 -6.55
CA CYS A 114 4.02 -11.82 -7.84
C CYS A 114 3.72 -10.70 -8.85
N PRO A 115 3.68 -11.01 -10.15
CA PRO A 115 3.35 -10.03 -11.18
C PRO A 115 2.00 -9.36 -10.93
N LYS A 116 1.92 -8.05 -11.17
CA LYS A 116 0.79 -7.16 -10.93
C LYS A 116 0.56 -6.79 -9.46
N ARG A 117 1.17 -7.48 -8.49
CA ARG A 117 1.09 -7.05 -7.09
C ARG A 117 1.69 -5.65 -6.94
N THR A 118 1.01 -4.84 -6.17
CA THR A 118 1.44 -3.47 -5.87
C THR A 118 1.45 -3.28 -4.36
N ILE A 119 2.58 -2.83 -3.82
CA ILE A 119 2.69 -2.39 -2.43
C ILE A 119 2.51 -0.89 -2.42
N ILE A 120 1.57 -0.38 -1.62
CA ILE A 120 1.34 1.04 -1.41
C ILE A 120 1.90 1.43 -0.05
N ILE A 121 2.71 2.49 -0.02
CA ILE A 121 3.32 3.03 1.19
C ILE A 121 3.11 4.53 1.19
N ARG A 122 2.42 5.05 2.22
CA ARG A 122 2.24 6.48 2.43
C ARG A 122 2.94 6.91 3.69
N GLY A 123 3.56 8.05 3.64
CA GLY A 123 4.31 8.56 4.77
C GLY A 123 4.71 10.01 4.61
N MET A 124 5.55 10.45 5.53
CA MET A 124 6.12 11.79 5.54
C MET A 124 7.63 11.69 5.75
N VAL A 125 8.37 12.56 5.07
CA VAL A 125 9.79 12.79 5.31
C VAL A 125 9.94 13.77 6.48
N PRO A 126 10.43 13.35 7.66
CA PRO A 126 10.61 14.28 8.78
C PRO A 126 11.61 15.39 8.44
N TYR A 127 11.50 16.51 9.15
CA TYR A 127 12.55 17.53 9.09
C TYR A 127 13.89 16.96 9.58
N ALA A 128 14.96 17.39 8.95
CA ALA A 128 16.33 16.93 9.19
C ALA A 128 16.60 15.46 8.83
N ALA A 129 15.65 14.75 8.21
CA ALA A 129 15.86 13.39 7.74
C ALA A 129 17.05 13.32 6.78
N LYS A 130 17.91 12.32 6.99
CA LYS A 130 19.10 12.08 6.16
C LYS A 130 18.81 11.02 5.11
N ARG A 131 18.28 9.89 5.55
CA ARG A 131 18.01 8.73 4.68
C ARG A 131 16.88 7.85 5.20
N MET A 132 16.23 7.21 4.26
CA MET A 132 15.20 6.19 4.47
C MET A 132 15.59 4.93 3.72
N GLY A 133 15.12 3.77 4.18
CA GLY A 133 15.32 2.48 3.51
C GLY A 133 14.00 1.76 3.33
N PHE A 134 13.76 1.27 2.11
CA PHE A 134 12.64 0.40 1.78
C PHE A 134 13.21 -0.85 1.10
N ASN A 135 13.04 -2.02 1.73
CA ASN A 135 13.65 -3.26 1.26
C ASN A 135 12.58 -4.32 0.98
N LEU A 136 12.69 -4.97 -0.17
CA LEU A 136 12.01 -6.22 -0.47
C LEU A 136 13.01 -7.36 -0.29
N VAL A 137 12.70 -8.29 0.60
CA VAL A 137 13.65 -9.24 1.16
C VAL A 137 13.21 -10.67 0.91
N VAL A 138 14.17 -11.55 0.67
CA VAL A 138 14.04 -13.00 0.70
C VAL A 138 14.37 -13.46 2.12
N SER A 139 13.36 -13.74 2.94
CA SER A 139 13.56 -13.96 4.38
C SER A 139 14.46 -15.17 4.69
N ARG A 140 14.38 -16.24 3.88
CA ARG A 140 15.18 -17.46 4.06
C ARG A 140 16.69 -17.27 3.90
N SER A 141 17.11 -16.42 2.93
CA SER A 141 18.53 -16.15 2.66
C SER A 141 19.00 -14.82 3.24
N ARG A 142 18.08 -13.96 3.68
CA ARG A 142 18.33 -12.57 4.10
C ARG A 142 18.85 -11.68 2.96
N ASP A 143 18.69 -12.11 1.72
CA ASP A 143 19.02 -11.29 0.57
C ASP A 143 18.02 -10.16 0.40
N ILE A 144 18.50 -8.98 0.03
CA ILE A 144 17.67 -7.85 -0.29
C ILE A 144 17.54 -7.81 -1.80
N ALA A 145 16.40 -8.25 -2.31
CA ALA A 145 16.14 -8.30 -3.75
C ALA A 145 15.95 -6.91 -4.36
N PHE A 146 15.41 -5.99 -3.59
CA PHE A 146 15.27 -4.59 -3.97
C PHE A 146 15.48 -3.71 -2.74
N HIS A 147 16.50 -2.89 -2.79
CA HIS A 147 16.81 -1.83 -1.83
C HIS A 147 16.56 -0.49 -2.49
N MET A 148 15.71 0.31 -1.88
CA MET A 148 15.45 1.70 -2.28
C MET A 148 15.82 2.61 -1.12
N ASN A 149 16.79 3.50 -1.34
CA ASN A 149 17.36 4.35 -0.31
C ASN A 149 17.32 5.83 -0.73
N PRO A 150 16.20 6.54 -0.47
CA PRO A 150 16.18 7.98 -0.60
C PRO A 150 17.16 8.62 0.40
N ARG A 151 18.08 9.42 -0.13
CA ARG A 151 19.05 10.23 0.61
C ARG A 151 18.67 11.68 0.45
N VAL A 152 17.90 12.17 1.41
CA VAL A 152 17.18 13.46 1.30
C VAL A 152 18.16 14.61 1.07
N LYS A 153 19.22 14.70 1.86
CA LYS A 153 20.22 15.78 1.74
C LYS A 153 21.10 15.69 0.50
N GLU A 154 21.33 14.47 0.00
CA GLU A 154 22.10 14.24 -1.23
C GLU A 154 21.25 14.45 -2.49
N GLY A 155 19.92 14.54 -2.36
CA GLY A 155 19.00 14.70 -3.48
C GLY A 155 18.90 13.48 -4.40
N VAL A 156 19.31 12.30 -3.94
CA VAL A 156 19.35 11.06 -4.74
C VAL A 156 18.51 9.95 -4.12
N VAL A 157 18.05 9.02 -4.96
CA VAL A 157 17.46 7.76 -4.52
C VAL A 157 18.33 6.62 -5.03
N VAL A 158 19.08 6.00 -4.15
CA VAL A 158 19.94 4.86 -4.48
C VAL A 158 19.09 3.60 -4.57
N ARG A 159 19.30 2.81 -5.61
CA ARG A 159 18.68 1.48 -5.79
C ARG A 159 19.77 0.44 -5.91
N ASN A 160 19.58 -0.70 -5.26
CA ASN A 160 20.56 -1.78 -5.28
C ASN A 160 19.91 -3.14 -4.89
N THR A 161 20.73 -4.16 -4.90
CA THR A 161 20.46 -5.53 -4.43
C THR A 161 21.61 -5.97 -3.54
N ARG A 162 21.34 -6.71 -2.46
CA ARG A 162 22.34 -7.34 -1.61
C ARG A 162 22.16 -8.86 -1.66
N ILE A 163 23.16 -9.58 -2.13
CA ILE A 163 23.14 -11.04 -2.28
C ILE A 163 24.31 -11.60 -1.50
N ALA A 164 24.07 -12.59 -0.64
CA ALA A 164 25.09 -13.18 0.24
C ALA A 164 25.91 -12.11 0.95
N GLU A 165 25.22 -11.12 1.53
CA GLU A 165 25.78 -9.97 2.26
C GLU A 165 26.61 -8.98 1.42
N LYS A 166 26.67 -9.17 0.10
CA LYS A 166 27.43 -8.29 -0.80
C LYS A 166 26.47 -7.39 -1.59
N TRP A 167 26.71 -6.08 -1.54
CA TRP A 167 26.01 -5.11 -2.36
C TRP A 167 26.43 -5.21 -3.83
N GLY A 168 25.46 -5.15 -4.71
CA GLY A 168 25.67 -5.08 -6.15
C GLY A 168 25.98 -3.66 -6.64
N LYS A 169 25.83 -3.45 -7.95
CA LYS A 169 26.00 -2.14 -8.57
C LYS A 169 24.84 -1.23 -8.20
N GLU A 170 25.14 -0.05 -7.65
CA GLU A 170 24.14 0.98 -7.37
C GLU A 170 23.59 1.60 -8.66
N GLU A 171 22.30 1.90 -8.66
CA GLU A 171 21.64 2.74 -9.64
C GLU A 171 21.19 4.02 -8.93
N ARG A 172 21.50 5.20 -9.51
CA ARG A 172 21.24 6.51 -8.87
C ARG A 172 20.54 7.50 -9.79
N GLU A 173 20.44 7.21 -11.07
CA GLU A 173 19.90 8.11 -12.09
C GLU A 173 18.42 8.40 -11.79
N LEU A 174 18.09 9.66 -11.64
CA LEU A 174 16.74 10.19 -11.48
C LEU A 174 16.63 11.56 -12.13
N THR A 175 15.45 11.87 -12.67
CA THR A 175 15.14 13.21 -13.17
C THR A 175 14.91 14.17 -12.00
N THR A 176 14.21 13.71 -10.95
CA THR A 176 13.89 14.53 -9.77
C THR A 176 13.79 13.61 -8.54
N ASN A 177 14.16 14.13 -7.37
CA ASN A 177 13.94 13.46 -6.10
C ASN A 177 12.62 13.94 -5.47
N PRO A 178 11.59 13.09 -5.36
CA PRO A 178 10.29 13.49 -4.79
C PRO A 178 10.28 13.51 -3.25
N PHE A 179 11.34 13.03 -2.59
CA PHE A 179 11.40 12.95 -1.14
C PHE A 179 12.02 14.23 -0.56
N VAL A 180 11.16 15.13 -0.09
CA VAL A 180 11.52 16.44 0.44
C VAL A 180 11.17 16.52 1.92
N GLU A 181 12.05 17.13 2.73
CA GLU A 181 11.82 17.33 4.16
C GLU A 181 10.47 18.01 4.43
N GLY A 182 9.73 17.51 5.42
CA GLY A 182 8.42 18.03 5.82
C GLY A 182 7.29 17.68 4.87
N GLN A 183 7.54 16.96 3.77
CA GLN A 183 6.53 16.63 2.77
C GLN A 183 6.03 15.19 2.91
N TYR A 184 4.73 15.01 2.64
CA TYR A 184 4.10 13.70 2.49
C TYR A 184 4.43 13.09 1.14
N PHE A 185 4.44 11.75 1.09
CA PHE A 185 4.57 11.00 -0.15
C PHE A 185 3.56 9.85 -0.20
N ASP A 186 3.10 9.55 -1.40
CA ASP A 186 2.32 8.34 -1.74
C ASP A 186 3.14 7.54 -2.74
N MET A 187 3.70 6.43 -2.28
CA MET A 187 4.57 5.57 -3.09
C MET A 187 3.88 4.26 -3.41
N SER A 188 4.00 3.80 -4.64
CA SER A 188 3.63 2.46 -5.05
C SER A 188 4.79 1.73 -5.71
N ILE A 189 5.00 0.47 -5.29
CA ILE A 189 5.99 -0.44 -5.86
C ILE A 189 5.22 -1.57 -6.54
N ARG A 190 5.18 -1.55 -7.86
CA ARG A 190 4.48 -2.56 -8.65
C ARG A 190 5.46 -3.60 -9.18
N CYS A 191 5.17 -4.88 -8.93
CA CYS A 191 5.92 -6.00 -9.48
C CYS A 191 5.49 -6.26 -10.92
N GLY A 192 6.43 -6.20 -11.85
CA GLY A 192 6.27 -6.70 -13.22
C GLY A 192 7.02 -8.02 -13.41
N ASN A 193 6.93 -8.62 -14.58
CA ASN A 193 7.64 -9.87 -14.88
C ASN A 193 9.17 -9.70 -14.89
N GLN A 194 9.66 -8.53 -15.29
CA GLN A 194 11.11 -8.29 -15.47
C GLN A 194 11.66 -7.23 -14.52
N ARG A 195 10.80 -6.39 -13.93
CA ARG A 195 11.23 -5.23 -13.16
C ARG A 195 10.16 -4.78 -12.17
N PHE A 196 10.60 -4.11 -11.13
CA PHE A 196 9.74 -3.27 -10.32
C PHE A 196 9.54 -1.92 -11.01
N LYS A 197 8.31 -1.41 -10.96
CA LYS A 197 7.99 -0.03 -11.35
C LYS A 197 7.62 0.74 -10.10
N VAL A 198 8.31 1.83 -9.85
CA VAL A 198 8.09 2.68 -8.69
C VAL A 198 7.47 4.00 -9.13
N PHE A 199 6.38 4.35 -8.46
CA PHE A 199 5.69 5.63 -8.64
C PHE A 199 5.66 6.36 -7.30
N VAL A 200 5.82 7.67 -7.33
CA VAL A 200 5.67 8.53 -6.14
C VAL A 200 4.78 9.71 -6.52
N ASN A 201 3.77 9.96 -5.69
CA ASN A 201 2.78 11.02 -5.92
C ASN A 201 2.12 10.94 -7.30
N GLY A 202 1.84 9.69 -7.75
CA GLY A 202 1.22 9.40 -9.04
C GLY A 202 2.15 9.50 -10.25
N GLN A 203 3.41 9.92 -10.08
CA GLN A 203 4.40 10.04 -11.15
C GLN A 203 5.34 8.82 -11.16
N HIS A 204 5.62 8.29 -12.36
CA HIS A 204 6.63 7.26 -12.52
C HIS A 204 7.99 7.81 -12.14
N LEU A 205 8.67 7.13 -11.21
CA LEU A 205 9.96 7.56 -10.72
C LEU A 205 11.11 6.81 -11.40
N PHE A 206 11.08 5.49 -11.37
CA PHE A 206 12.04 4.62 -12.06
C PHE A 206 11.53 3.18 -12.21
N ASP A 207 12.22 2.44 -13.06
CA ASP A 207 12.13 0.98 -13.15
C ASP A 207 13.41 0.37 -12.53
N PHE A 208 13.27 -0.78 -11.85
CA PHE A 208 14.40 -1.55 -11.32
C PHE A 208 14.29 -3.00 -11.77
N SER A 209 15.24 -3.45 -12.61
CA SER A 209 15.26 -4.82 -13.14
C SER A 209 15.51 -5.84 -12.03
N HIS A 210 14.77 -6.96 -12.07
CA HIS A 210 14.95 -8.03 -11.10
C HIS A 210 16.35 -8.62 -11.22
N ARG A 211 17.08 -8.66 -10.12
CA ARG A 211 18.38 -9.33 -9.97
C ARG A 211 18.27 -10.62 -9.17
N ILE A 212 17.17 -10.78 -8.46
CA ILE A 212 16.70 -11.97 -7.75
C ILE A 212 15.28 -12.24 -8.26
N SER A 213 14.87 -13.49 -8.36
CA SER A 213 13.50 -13.84 -8.75
C SER A 213 12.49 -13.22 -7.79
N PHE A 214 11.49 -12.53 -8.32
CA PHE A 214 10.45 -11.93 -7.49
C PHE A 214 9.66 -12.99 -6.69
N ASN A 215 9.58 -14.24 -7.16
CA ASN A 215 8.89 -15.34 -6.47
C ASN A 215 9.54 -15.71 -5.13
N GLU A 216 10.78 -15.31 -4.91
CA GLU A 216 11.49 -15.57 -3.65
C GLU A 216 11.25 -14.49 -2.59
N ILE A 217 10.72 -13.35 -2.99
CA ILE A 217 10.52 -12.19 -2.13
C ILE A 217 9.24 -12.38 -1.31
N ASP A 218 9.38 -12.34 0.00
CA ASP A 218 8.30 -12.62 0.94
C ASP A 218 8.20 -11.60 2.09
N LYS A 219 9.09 -10.59 2.16
CA LYS A 219 9.16 -9.66 3.28
C LYS A 219 9.40 -8.23 2.85
N LEU A 220 8.72 -7.29 3.51
CA LEU A 220 8.96 -5.84 3.44
C LEU A 220 9.67 -5.38 4.71
N GLU A 221 10.72 -4.56 4.55
CA GLU A 221 11.39 -3.86 5.64
C GLU A 221 11.46 -2.37 5.34
N ILE A 222 11.12 -1.55 6.34
CA ILE A 222 11.22 -0.09 6.26
C ILE A 222 12.04 0.40 7.44
N GLU A 223 13.05 1.19 7.17
CA GLU A 223 14.01 1.69 8.18
C GLU A 223 14.45 3.12 7.89
N GLY A 224 15.13 3.71 8.88
CA GLY A 224 15.65 5.07 8.78
C GLY A 224 14.66 6.13 9.22
N GLU A 225 14.90 7.35 8.75
CA GLU A 225 14.20 8.55 9.23
C GLU A 225 12.98 8.83 8.35
N VAL A 226 11.89 8.09 8.60
CA VAL A 226 10.61 8.20 7.89
C VAL A 226 9.45 7.97 8.85
N GLN A 227 8.36 8.68 8.66
CA GLN A 227 7.09 8.41 9.32
C GLN A 227 6.15 7.74 8.33
N ILE A 228 5.61 6.59 8.69
CA ILE A 228 4.69 5.85 7.83
C ILE A 228 3.28 5.99 8.38
N SER A 229 2.33 6.37 7.53
CA SER A 229 0.91 6.47 7.88
C SER A 229 0.07 5.30 7.36
N TYR A 230 0.53 4.63 6.28
CA TYR A 230 -0.25 3.59 5.62
C TYR A 230 0.64 2.64 4.84
N ILE A 231 0.35 1.34 4.94
CA ILE A 231 0.93 0.29 4.10
C ILE A 231 -0.19 -0.64 3.65
N HIS A 232 -0.18 -1.02 2.37
CA HIS A 232 -1.07 -2.04 1.82
C HIS A 232 -0.30 -2.92 0.82
N PHE A 233 -0.50 -4.26 0.91
CA PHE A 233 0.18 -5.26 0.09
C PHE A 233 -0.68 -5.72 -1.08
#